data_3a1daeccd8e9338540bd1f571ee158e2
#
_entry.id   3a1daeccd8e9338540bd1f571ee158e2
#
_cell.length_a   1.000
_cell.length_b   1.000
_cell.length_c   1.000
_cell.angle_alpha   90.00
_cell.angle_beta   90.00
_cell.angle_gamma   90.00
#
_symmetry.space_group_name_H-M   'P 1'
#
loop_
_entity.id
_entity.type
_entity.pdbx_description
1 polymer ?
#
loop_
_entity_poly.entity_id
_entity_poly.type
_entity_poly.pdbx_seq_one_letter_code
_entity_poly.pdbx_strand_id
1 'polypeptide(L)'
;MSATPDTQPTADTAAHPTNHTARKTIISGLSIYTQMSSVAGAPVVYLLGDMADNSPVQVPVGVSLVHIGVDLWEENFSPWCAPRVFAKGPNFGDGDQKTLDTLINHVIPWTESELTDPPTYRVLVGYSLAGLFSLWAGVSHQVARGCQHDATAPHVDAPAATFQRIGAVSGSFWFPGLLDYVDQQLSGGVVGLTHAYLSLGDREARTPNPQIMHVRENAELLASKLESVGITSTFELNRGNHFQNVEGRMQKALDWLVK
;
A
#
# COMPACT_ATOMS: atom_id res chain seq x y z
N MET A 1 55.89 -12.57 -37.60
CA MET A 1 55.22 -11.41 -36.99
C MET A 1 53.94 -11.92 -36.38
N SER A 2 53.96 -12.12 -35.09
CA SER A 2 52.86 -12.74 -34.32
C SER A 2 52.11 -11.62 -33.63
N ALA A 3 50.81 -11.48 -33.89
CA ALA A 3 49.94 -10.49 -33.22
C ALA A 3 49.27 -11.16 -32.02
N THR A 4 49.51 -10.61 -30.84
CA THR A 4 48.85 -10.93 -29.58
C THR A 4 47.46 -10.32 -29.56
N PRO A 5 46.43 -11.01 -29.08
CA PRO A 5 45.09 -10.42 -28.86
C PRO A 5 45.05 -9.65 -27.55
N ASP A 6 44.59 -8.43 -27.66
CA ASP A 6 44.33 -7.48 -26.58
C ASP A 6 43.10 -7.94 -25.74
N THR A 7 43.34 -8.28 -24.49
CA THR A 7 42.29 -8.64 -23.53
C THR A 7 41.81 -7.37 -22.83
N GLN A 8 40.64 -6.87 -23.21
CA GLN A 8 39.94 -5.85 -22.42
C GLN A 8 39.49 -6.42 -21.06
N PRO A 9 39.64 -5.67 -19.98
CA PRO A 9 39.13 -6.08 -18.68
C PRO A 9 37.59 -5.93 -18.66
N THR A 10 36.93 -7.04 -18.34
CA THR A 10 35.51 -7.07 -18.02
C THR A 10 35.26 -6.20 -16.81
N ALA A 11 34.35 -5.22 -16.95
CA ALA A 11 33.90 -4.39 -15.84
C ALA A 11 33.19 -5.30 -14.79
N ASP A 12 33.85 -5.41 -13.65
CA ASP A 12 33.32 -6.03 -12.45
C ASP A 12 32.10 -5.21 -11.97
N THR A 13 30.92 -5.78 -12.12
CA THR A 13 29.68 -5.18 -11.61
C THR A 13 29.72 -5.32 -10.09
N ALA A 14 30.30 -4.34 -9.41
CA ALA A 14 30.31 -4.27 -7.97
C ALA A 14 28.86 -4.30 -7.47
N ALA A 15 28.46 -5.43 -6.90
CA ALA A 15 27.23 -5.56 -6.14
C ALA A 15 27.29 -4.54 -4.98
N HIS A 16 26.42 -3.53 -5.01
CA HIS A 16 26.29 -2.62 -3.88
C HIS A 16 25.89 -3.44 -2.64
N PRO A 17 26.57 -3.30 -1.50
CA PRO A 17 26.18 -3.99 -0.28
C PRO A 17 24.77 -3.53 0.11
N THR A 18 23.81 -4.43 0.01
CA THR A 18 22.46 -4.21 0.52
C THR A 18 22.53 -4.27 2.05
N ASN A 19 22.40 -3.14 2.70
CA ASN A 19 22.43 -3.00 4.16
C ASN A 19 21.11 -3.46 4.78
N HIS A 20 20.48 -4.52 4.25
CA HIS A 20 19.18 -5.06 4.67
C HIS A 20 19.34 -6.49 5.20
N THR A 21 18.77 -6.76 6.37
CA THR A 21 18.58 -8.12 6.88
C THR A 21 17.22 -8.63 6.42
N ALA A 22 17.23 -9.67 5.58
CA ALA A 22 16.00 -10.29 5.08
C ALA A 22 15.52 -11.41 6.03
N ARG A 23 14.23 -11.46 6.33
CA ARG A 23 13.62 -12.47 7.21
C ARG A 23 12.21 -12.83 6.75
N LYS A 24 11.82 -14.10 6.92
CA LYS A 24 10.44 -14.59 6.75
C LYS A 24 9.88 -15.05 8.09
N THR A 25 8.61 -14.75 8.35
CA THR A 25 7.90 -15.19 9.56
C THR A 25 6.39 -15.24 9.33
N ILE A 26 5.64 -15.73 10.31
CA ILE A 26 4.17 -15.69 10.34
C ILE A 26 3.74 -14.91 11.58
N ILE A 27 2.90 -13.90 11.40
CA ILE A 27 2.35 -13.08 12.48
C ILE A 27 0.83 -13.09 12.37
N SER A 28 0.15 -13.58 13.39
CA SER A 28 -1.32 -13.64 13.42
C SER A 28 -1.95 -14.29 12.17
N GLY A 29 -1.28 -15.29 11.59
CA GLY A 29 -1.72 -16.00 10.40
C GLY A 29 -1.29 -15.33 9.07
N LEU A 30 -0.71 -14.14 9.09
CA LEU A 30 -0.18 -13.47 7.90
C LEU A 30 1.28 -13.88 7.65
N SER A 31 1.61 -14.15 6.40
CA SER A 31 2.99 -14.39 5.97
C SER A 31 3.71 -13.06 5.82
N ILE A 32 4.82 -12.88 6.54
CA ILE A 32 5.57 -11.63 6.56
C ILE A 32 6.99 -11.88 6.02
N TYR A 33 7.38 -11.06 5.07
CA TYR A 33 8.76 -10.98 4.59
C TYR A 33 9.29 -9.57 4.86
N THR A 34 10.46 -9.46 5.50
CA THR A 34 11.06 -8.16 5.85
C THR A 34 12.43 -7.97 5.22
N GLN A 35 12.72 -6.74 4.84
CA GLN A 35 14.05 -6.21 4.51
C GLN A 35 14.24 -4.95 5.36
N MET A 36 14.89 -5.10 6.52
CA MET A 36 15.01 -4.03 7.49
C MET A 36 16.27 -3.19 7.23
N SER A 37 16.11 -1.87 7.19
CA SER A 37 17.21 -0.92 7.12
C SER A 37 17.89 -0.79 8.48
N SER A 38 19.22 -0.63 8.48
CA SER A 38 19.98 -0.30 9.69
C SER A 38 20.07 1.21 9.98
N VAL A 39 19.45 2.03 9.12
CA VAL A 39 19.44 3.49 9.30
C VAL A 39 18.43 3.86 10.38
N ALA A 40 18.85 4.66 11.37
CA ALA A 40 18.01 5.15 12.44
C ALA A 40 16.85 6.00 11.87
N GLY A 41 15.62 5.77 12.33
CA GLY A 41 14.44 6.47 11.85
C GLY A 41 14.05 6.17 10.40
N ALA A 42 14.60 5.11 9.79
CA ALA A 42 14.26 4.71 8.43
C ALA A 42 12.73 4.55 8.26
N PRO A 43 12.13 5.11 7.20
CA PRO A 43 10.71 4.87 6.93
C PRO A 43 10.45 3.39 6.65
N VAL A 44 9.23 2.94 6.94
CA VAL A 44 8.80 1.56 6.71
C VAL A 44 7.70 1.53 5.65
N VAL A 45 7.91 0.70 4.63
CA VAL A 45 6.92 0.37 3.61
C VAL A 45 6.25 -0.95 3.97
N TYR A 46 4.95 -0.93 4.20
CA TYR A 46 4.09 -2.09 4.34
C TYR A 46 3.44 -2.37 2.98
N LEU A 47 3.91 -3.41 2.31
CA LEU A 47 3.47 -3.82 0.98
C LEU A 47 2.50 -4.99 1.09
N LEU A 48 1.27 -4.80 0.67
CA LEU A 48 0.23 -5.83 0.66
C LEU A 48 0.21 -6.56 -0.69
N GLY A 49 0.22 -7.88 -0.65
CA GLY A 49 0.16 -8.68 -1.88
C GLY A 49 0.27 -10.18 -1.65
N ASP A 50 0.31 -10.92 -2.76
CA ASP A 50 0.65 -12.34 -2.72
C ASP A 50 2.12 -12.51 -2.34
N MET A 51 2.39 -13.47 -1.46
CA MET A 51 3.77 -13.81 -1.10
C MET A 51 4.44 -14.58 -2.24
N ALA A 52 5.22 -13.87 -3.03
CA ALA A 52 6.28 -14.50 -3.81
C ALA A 52 7.51 -14.74 -2.92
N ASP A 53 8.39 -15.65 -3.32
CA ASP A 53 9.62 -15.95 -2.56
C ASP A 53 10.57 -14.75 -2.38
N ASN A 54 10.43 -13.73 -3.24
CA ASN A 54 11.12 -12.46 -3.16
C ASN A 54 10.12 -11.32 -3.35
N SER A 55 10.38 -10.17 -2.71
CA SER A 55 9.55 -8.99 -2.99
C SER A 55 9.71 -8.60 -4.47
N PRO A 56 8.59 -8.29 -5.17
CA PRO A 56 8.62 -7.86 -6.57
C PRO A 56 9.21 -6.45 -6.75
N VAL A 57 9.52 -5.76 -5.68
CA VAL A 57 9.94 -4.36 -5.67
C VAL A 57 11.26 -4.16 -4.93
N GLN A 58 11.97 -3.11 -5.31
CA GLN A 58 13.21 -2.68 -4.68
C GLN A 58 12.93 -1.42 -3.84
N VAL A 59 13.44 -1.39 -2.61
CA VAL A 59 13.44 -0.18 -1.80
C VAL A 59 14.84 0.42 -1.73
N PRO A 60 14.96 1.76 -1.67
CA PRO A 60 16.24 2.43 -1.52
C PRO A 60 16.96 2.03 -0.22
N VAL A 61 18.28 2.17 -0.21
CA VAL A 61 19.04 2.12 1.05
C VAL A 61 18.48 3.17 2.01
N GLY A 62 18.22 2.76 3.23
CA GLY A 62 17.60 3.66 4.23
C GLY A 62 16.07 3.56 4.30
N VAL A 63 15.45 2.64 3.58
CA VAL A 63 14.01 2.32 3.67
C VAL A 63 13.86 0.87 4.09
N SER A 64 12.99 0.58 5.05
CA SER A 64 12.59 -0.77 5.43
C SER A 64 11.39 -1.23 4.63
N LEU A 65 11.37 -2.51 4.21
CA LEU A 65 10.25 -3.13 3.52
C LEU A 65 9.68 -4.29 4.34
N VAL A 66 8.36 -4.28 4.50
CA VAL A 66 7.56 -5.35 5.11
C VAL A 66 6.55 -5.80 4.07
N HIS A 67 6.80 -6.92 3.41
CA HIS A 67 5.85 -7.51 2.48
C HIS A 67 4.93 -8.47 3.23
N ILE A 68 3.62 -8.29 3.09
CA ILE A 68 2.58 -8.97 3.84
C ILE A 68 1.72 -9.76 2.87
N GLY A 69 1.81 -11.09 2.95
CA GLY A 69 0.94 -12.01 2.22
C GLY A 69 -0.40 -12.15 2.93
N VAL A 70 -1.48 -11.88 2.21
CA VAL A 70 -2.85 -12.00 2.68
C VAL A 70 -3.62 -12.92 1.75
N ASP A 71 -4.19 -13.99 2.32
CA ASP A 71 -5.10 -14.88 1.60
C ASP A 71 -6.53 -14.31 1.57
N LEU A 72 -7.42 -14.90 0.78
CA LEU A 72 -8.84 -14.52 0.68
C LEU A 72 -9.03 -13.01 0.42
N TRP A 73 -8.50 -12.53 -0.69
CA TRP A 73 -8.47 -11.11 -1.05
C TRP A 73 -9.83 -10.43 -1.02
N GLU A 74 -10.87 -11.07 -1.58
CA GLU A 74 -12.22 -10.54 -1.61
C GLU A 74 -12.84 -10.39 -0.22
N GLU A 75 -12.39 -11.19 0.73
CA GLU A 75 -12.79 -11.10 2.12
C GLU A 75 -11.99 -10.02 2.87
N ASN A 76 -10.67 -10.10 2.80
CA ASN A 76 -9.76 -9.39 3.69
C ASN A 76 -9.44 -7.95 3.26
N PHE A 77 -9.71 -7.59 2.00
CA PHE A 77 -9.43 -6.24 1.46
C PHE A 77 -10.68 -5.48 1.03
N SER A 78 -11.87 -5.97 1.37
CA SER A 78 -13.12 -5.30 1.04
C SER A 78 -13.71 -4.60 2.26
N PRO A 79 -14.04 -3.29 2.15
CA PRO A 79 -14.48 -2.47 3.27
C PRO A 79 -15.91 -2.78 3.75
N TRP A 80 -16.70 -3.45 2.94
CA TRP A 80 -18.05 -3.94 3.25
C TRP A 80 -18.48 -4.99 2.25
N CYS A 81 -19.49 -5.77 2.62
CA CYS A 81 -20.07 -6.76 1.74
C CYS A 81 -20.61 -6.16 0.45
N ALA A 82 -20.23 -6.73 -0.67
CA ALA A 82 -20.73 -6.33 -1.99
C ALA A 82 -20.87 -7.56 -2.92
N PRO A 83 -21.80 -7.52 -3.88
CA PRO A 83 -21.88 -8.56 -4.90
C PRO A 83 -20.61 -8.63 -5.75
N ARG A 84 -20.23 -9.85 -6.14
CA ARG A 84 -19.13 -10.05 -7.09
C ARG A 84 -19.38 -9.29 -8.41
N VAL A 85 -18.33 -8.74 -8.97
CA VAL A 85 -18.36 -8.07 -10.29
C VAL A 85 -17.84 -8.96 -11.41
N PHE A 86 -17.16 -10.03 -11.08
CA PHE A 86 -16.65 -11.00 -12.05
C PHE A 86 -17.55 -12.24 -12.06
N ALA A 87 -17.74 -12.83 -13.25
CA ALA A 87 -18.59 -14.02 -13.41
C ALA A 87 -18.12 -15.22 -12.56
N LYS A 88 -16.82 -15.32 -12.32
CA LYS A 88 -16.20 -16.30 -11.43
C LYS A 88 -15.58 -15.59 -10.24
N GLY A 89 -15.76 -16.16 -9.06
CA GLY A 89 -15.24 -15.63 -7.79
C GLY A 89 -16.33 -15.54 -6.72
N PRO A 90 -15.96 -15.33 -5.47
CA PRO A 90 -16.88 -15.11 -4.37
C PRO A 90 -17.50 -13.69 -4.43
N ASN A 91 -18.46 -13.42 -3.57
CA ASN A 91 -18.83 -12.05 -3.22
C ASN A 91 -17.71 -11.42 -2.40
N PHE A 92 -17.72 -10.09 -2.34
CA PHE A 92 -16.82 -9.34 -1.47
C PHE A 92 -17.31 -9.42 -0.01
N GLY A 93 -16.37 -9.57 0.91
CA GLY A 93 -16.63 -9.59 2.35
C GLY A 93 -16.56 -8.21 3.00
N ASP A 94 -16.26 -8.21 4.30
CA ASP A 94 -16.10 -7.02 5.14
C ASP A 94 -14.94 -7.17 6.14
N GLY A 95 -13.90 -7.90 5.73
CA GLY A 95 -12.76 -8.26 6.58
C GLY A 95 -11.65 -7.23 6.67
N ASP A 96 -11.79 -6.07 6.03
CA ASP A 96 -10.80 -5.00 6.00
C ASP A 96 -10.46 -4.47 7.41
N GLN A 97 -11.47 -4.24 8.26
CA GLN A 97 -11.22 -3.79 9.64
C GLN A 97 -10.39 -4.80 10.42
N LYS A 98 -10.69 -6.09 10.28
CA LYS A 98 -9.91 -7.16 10.92
C LYS A 98 -8.48 -7.21 10.40
N THR A 99 -8.29 -7.03 9.09
CA THR A 99 -6.97 -6.95 8.47
C THR A 99 -6.21 -5.74 9.02
N LEU A 100 -6.83 -4.58 9.07
CA LEU A 100 -6.24 -3.37 9.61
C LEU A 100 -5.88 -3.50 11.09
N ASP A 101 -6.77 -4.05 11.91
CA ASP A 101 -6.52 -4.32 13.33
C ASP A 101 -5.33 -5.27 13.51
N THR A 102 -5.20 -6.27 12.64
CA THR A 102 -4.04 -7.19 12.64
C THR A 102 -2.75 -6.45 12.30
N LEU A 103 -2.77 -5.55 11.30
CA LEU A 103 -1.61 -4.73 10.97
C LEU A 103 -1.21 -3.84 12.14
N ILE A 104 -2.16 -3.13 12.74
CA ILE A 104 -1.91 -2.15 13.82
C ILE A 104 -1.46 -2.82 15.12
N ASN A 105 -2.11 -3.90 15.51
CA ASN A 105 -1.90 -4.48 16.84
C ASN A 105 -0.83 -5.58 16.87
N HIS A 106 -0.46 -6.13 15.71
CA HIS A 106 0.49 -7.26 15.66
C HIS A 106 1.66 -7.02 14.71
N VAL A 107 1.40 -6.67 13.44
CA VAL A 107 2.48 -6.57 12.42
C VAL A 107 3.36 -5.35 12.68
N ILE A 108 2.76 -4.16 12.83
CA ILE A 108 3.50 -2.91 13.06
C ILE A 108 4.33 -2.99 14.35
N PRO A 109 3.78 -3.34 15.52
CA PRO A 109 4.56 -3.43 16.75
C PRO A 109 5.71 -4.44 16.65
N TRP A 110 5.46 -5.60 16.03
CA TRP A 110 6.50 -6.59 15.84
C TRP A 110 7.61 -6.08 14.91
N THR A 111 7.25 -5.50 13.77
CA THR A 111 8.20 -4.93 12.80
C THR A 111 9.05 -3.84 13.44
N GLU A 112 8.41 -2.92 14.14
CA GLU A 112 9.07 -1.75 14.69
C GLU A 112 9.89 -2.06 15.95
N SER A 113 9.63 -3.18 16.63
CA SER A 113 10.51 -3.68 17.69
C SER A 113 11.90 -4.11 17.18
N GLU A 114 12.03 -4.35 15.88
CA GLU A 114 13.31 -4.71 15.22
C GLU A 114 14.09 -3.46 14.77
N LEU A 115 13.50 -2.25 14.84
CA LEU A 115 14.14 -0.99 14.49
C LEU A 115 14.90 -0.39 15.68
N THR A 116 15.98 0.34 15.38
CA THR A 116 16.74 1.09 16.40
C THR A 116 15.93 2.27 16.94
N ASP A 117 15.23 2.98 16.04
CA ASP A 117 14.40 4.13 16.35
C ASP A 117 13.03 4.01 15.65
N PRO A 118 11.98 4.64 16.16
CA PRO A 118 10.70 4.71 15.48
C PRO A 118 10.84 5.24 14.04
N PRO A 119 10.08 4.72 13.07
CA PRO A 119 10.15 5.19 11.69
C PRO A 119 9.68 6.64 11.58
N THR A 120 10.31 7.40 10.68
CA THR A 120 9.90 8.79 10.40
C THR A 120 8.50 8.87 9.80
N TYR A 121 8.12 7.88 9.00
CA TYR A 121 6.76 7.69 8.49
C TYR A 121 6.54 6.24 8.05
N ARG A 122 5.27 5.85 7.96
CA ARG A 122 4.82 4.56 7.45
C ARG A 122 4.12 4.74 6.12
N VAL A 123 4.42 3.84 5.19
CA VAL A 123 3.78 3.76 3.87
C VAL A 123 2.98 2.47 3.79
N LEU A 124 1.72 2.53 3.36
CA LEU A 124 0.91 1.35 3.05
C LEU A 124 0.66 1.31 1.55
N VAL A 125 1.03 0.23 0.89
CA VAL A 125 0.89 0.09 -0.56
C VAL A 125 0.24 -1.24 -0.91
N GLY A 126 -0.70 -1.20 -1.84
CA GLY A 126 -1.34 -2.40 -2.37
C GLY A 126 -1.73 -2.28 -3.83
N TYR A 127 -1.97 -3.42 -4.45
CA TYR A 127 -2.45 -3.56 -5.82
C TYR A 127 -3.90 -4.03 -5.85
N SER A 128 -4.71 -3.56 -6.80
CA SER A 128 -6.10 -4.02 -6.98
C SER A 128 -6.96 -3.83 -5.72
N LEU A 129 -7.53 -4.89 -5.13
CA LEU A 129 -8.27 -4.81 -3.86
C LEU A 129 -7.38 -4.39 -2.68
N ALA A 130 -6.11 -4.81 -2.65
CA ALA A 130 -5.16 -4.31 -1.66
C ALA A 130 -4.87 -2.81 -1.85
N GLY A 131 -4.97 -2.28 -3.08
CA GLY A 131 -4.94 -0.84 -3.37
C GLY A 131 -6.19 -0.11 -2.86
N LEU A 132 -7.38 -0.70 -3.03
CA LEU A 132 -8.61 -0.22 -2.40
C LEU A 132 -8.46 -0.14 -0.88
N PHE A 133 -7.97 -1.23 -0.26
CA PHE A 133 -7.71 -1.29 1.17
C PHE A 133 -6.71 -0.22 1.64
N SER A 134 -5.63 0.01 0.87
CA SER A 134 -4.63 1.03 1.22
C SER A 134 -5.25 2.44 1.24
N LEU A 135 -6.10 2.77 0.27
CA LEU A 135 -6.84 4.04 0.24
C LEU A 135 -7.82 4.13 1.41
N TRP A 136 -8.64 3.11 1.60
CA TRP A 136 -9.62 3.04 2.68
C TRP A 136 -8.95 3.20 4.06
N ALA A 137 -7.90 2.44 4.33
CA ALA A 137 -7.14 2.52 5.59
C ALA A 137 -6.50 3.90 5.82
N GLY A 138 -6.02 4.54 4.73
CA GLY A 138 -5.37 5.85 4.82
C GLY A 138 -6.33 7.00 5.13
N VAL A 139 -7.59 6.93 4.66
CA VAL A 139 -8.60 7.96 4.90
C VAL A 139 -9.49 7.67 6.10
N SER A 140 -9.51 6.42 6.59
CA SER A 140 -10.31 6.02 7.74
C SER A 140 -9.89 6.83 8.97
N HIS A 141 -10.86 7.44 9.65
CA HIS A 141 -10.64 8.01 10.97
C HIS A 141 -10.35 6.85 11.94
N GLN A 142 -9.09 6.54 12.09
CA GLN A 142 -8.62 5.62 13.11
C GLN A 142 -8.69 6.33 14.48
N VAL A 143 -9.90 6.42 14.99
CA VAL A 143 -10.04 6.56 16.44
C VAL A 143 -9.35 5.33 17.01
N ALA A 144 -8.33 5.52 17.82
CA ALA A 144 -7.83 4.45 18.67
C ALA A 144 -9.04 3.95 19.48
N ARG A 145 -9.75 2.98 18.93
CA ARG A 145 -10.77 2.22 19.66
C ARG A 145 -10.05 1.22 20.55
N GLY A 146 -9.23 1.76 21.47
CA GLY A 146 -9.03 1.08 22.71
C GLY A 146 -10.43 0.84 23.27
N CYS A 147 -10.73 -0.39 23.66
CA CYS A 147 -11.97 -0.80 24.28
C CYS A 147 -12.33 0.14 25.43
N GLN A 148 -13.02 1.24 25.17
CA GLN A 148 -13.47 2.17 26.20
C GLN A 148 -14.89 2.63 25.90
N HIS A 149 -15.79 1.97 26.59
CA HIS A 149 -17.10 2.47 26.93
C HIS A 149 -16.98 3.48 28.08
N ASP A 150 -16.25 4.57 27.87
CA ASP A 150 -16.26 5.66 28.87
C ASP A 150 -16.31 7.02 28.17
N ALA A 151 -17.50 7.60 28.16
CA ALA A 151 -17.82 8.89 27.54
C ALA A 151 -17.24 10.10 28.34
N THR A 152 -16.42 9.86 29.33
CA THR A 152 -15.88 10.91 30.23
C THR A 152 -14.36 11.07 30.17
N ALA A 153 -13.66 10.38 29.26
CA ALA A 153 -12.23 10.55 29.08
C ALA A 153 -11.91 11.92 28.45
N PRO A 154 -10.89 12.66 28.94
CA PRO A 154 -10.49 13.93 28.35
C PRO A 154 -10.06 13.72 26.89
N HIS A 155 -10.38 14.69 26.01
CA HIS A 155 -9.92 14.77 24.63
C HIS A 155 -8.40 14.54 24.61
N VAL A 156 -7.98 13.31 24.28
CA VAL A 156 -6.60 13.04 23.89
C VAL A 156 -6.51 13.51 22.43
N ASP A 157 -5.47 14.27 22.11
CA ASP A 157 -5.19 14.70 20.74
C ASP A 157 -5.40 13.54 19.77
N ALA A 158 -6.11 13.80 18.66
CA ALA A 158 -6.45 12.77 17.68
C ALA A 158 -5.19 11.96 17.33
N PRO A 159 -5.22 10.63 17.44
CA PRO A 159 -4.03 9.83 17.19
C PRO A 159 -3.53 10.10 15.77
N ALA A 160 -2.22 10.32 15.62
CA ALA A 160 -1.58 10.46 14.32
C ALA A 160 -1.98 9.28 13.43
N ALA A 161 -2.24 9.52 12.13
CA ALA A 161 -2.58 8.47 11.19
C ALA A 161 -1.57 7.31 11.30
N THR A 162 -2.06 6.09 11.28
CA THR A 162 -1.20 4.90 11.31
C THR A 162 -0.24 4.89 10.12
N PHE A 163 -0.74 5.30 8.96
CA PHE A 163 0.05 5.43 7.73
C PHE A 163 0.02 6.88 7.24
N GLN A 164 1.19 7.49 7.13
CA GLN A 164 1.33 8.87 6.64
C GLN A 164 1.31 8.94 5.11
N ARG A 165 1.61 7.83 4.44
CA ARG A 165 1.62 7.76 2.98
C ARG A 165 0.93 6.48 2.50
N ILE A 166 0.16 6.57 1.41
CA ILE A 166 -0.53 5.41 0.83
C ILE A 166 -0.28 5.29 -0.66
N GLY A 167 -0.26 4.05 -1.16
CA GLY A 167 -0.22 3.71 -2.58
C GLY A 167 -1.36 2.77 -2.96
N ALA A 168 -2.25 3.22 -3.82
CA ALA A 168 -3.34 2.45 -4.40
C ALA A 168 -3.05 2.19 -5.88
N VAL A 169 -2.27 1.14 -6.15
CA VAL A 169 -1.78 0.80 -7.50
C VAL A 169 -2.82 -0.04 -8.23
N SER A 170 -3.28 0.41 -9.38
CA SER A 170 -4.40 -0.21 -10.11
C SER A 170 -5.58 -0.51 -9.17
N GLY A 171 -5.84 0.42 -8.24
CA GLY A 171 -6.80 0.22 -7.16
C GLY A 171 -8.22 -0.04 -7.67
N SER A 172 -8.99 -0.84 -6.93
CA SER A 172 -10.37 -1.16 -7.26
C SER A 172 -11.31 0.03 -6.98
N PHE A 173 -11.05 1.20 -7.60
CA PHE A 173 -11.79 2.44 -7.39
C PHE A 173 -13.23 2.39 -7.92
N TRP A 174 -13.61 1.30 -8.56
CA TRP A 174 -14.97 0.97 -8.95
C TRP A 174 -15.82 0.36 -7.82
N PHE A 175 -15.24 0.12 -6.64
CA PHE A 175 -15.91 -0.56 -5.53
C PHE A 175 -17.15 0.23 -5.08
N PRO A 176 -18.33 -0.43 -4.94
CA PRO A 176 -19.58 0.26 -4.65
C PRO A 176 -19.52 1.07 -3.34
N GLY A 177 -19.92 2.35 -3.39
CA GLY A 177 -19.96 3.23 -2.20
C GLY A 177 -18.62 3.84 -1.79
N LEU A 178 -17.51 3.52 -2.49
CA LEU A 178 -16.17 4.04 -2.15
C LEU A 178 -16.12 5.57 -2.17
N LEU A 179 -16.65 6.21 -3.20
CA LEU A 179 -16.63 7.68 -3.33
C LEU A 179 -17.36 8.37 -2.19
N ASP A 180 -18.56 7.88 -1.83
CA ASP A 180 -19.35 8.43 -0.73
C ASP A 180 -18.66 8.24 0.61
N TYR A 181 -18.03 7.07 0.81
CA TYR A 181 -17.24 6.79 2.00
C TYR A 181 -16.07 7.77 2.13
N VAL A 182 -15.26 7.94 1.06
CA VAL A 182 -14.12 8.87 1.07
C VAL A 182 -14.61 10.30 1.35
N ASP A 183 -15.69 10.76 0.74
CA ASP A 183 -16.27 12.08 1.01
C ASP A 183 -16.65 12.26 2.48
N GLN A 184 -17.28 11.26 3.06
CA GLN A 184 -17.64 11.29 4.49
C GLN A 184 -16.40 11.38 5.37
N GLN A 185 -15.37 10.59 5.09
CA GLN A 185 -14.14 10.60 5.88
C GLN A 185 -13.39 11.95 5.75
N LEU A 186 -13.25 12.47 4.53
CA LEU A 186 -12.57 13.75 4.28
C LEU A 186 -13.30 14.94 4.91
N SER A 187 -14.64 14.90 5.01
CA SER A 187 -15.45 15.93 5.67
C SER A 187 -15.18 16.01 7.17
N GLY A 188 -14.76 14.92 7.80
CA GLY A 188 -14.36 14.88 9.22
C GLY A 188 -12.93 15.38 9.48
N GLY A 189 -12.16 15.68 8.42
CA GLY A 189 -10.74 16.02 8.48
C GLY A 189 -9.85 14.78 8.56
N VAL A 190 -8.88 14.65 7.67
CA VAL A 190 -7.91 13.54 7.69
C VAL A 190 -6.69 13.96 8.48
N VAL A 191 -6.48 13.35 9.65
CA VAL A 191 -5.34 13.67 10.50
C VAL A 191 -4.18 12.73 10.17
N GLY A 192 -3.08 13.29 9.65
CA GLY A 192 -1.80 12.61 9.51
C GLY A 192 -1.53 11.90 8.19
N LEU A 193 -2.50 11.66 7.30
CA LEU A 193 -2.22 11.26 5.92
C LEU A 193 -1.67 12.46 5.15
N THR A 194 -0.48 12.32 4.58
CA THR A 194 0.23 13.42 3.91
C THR A 194 0.38 13.20 2.42
N HIS A 195 0.50 11.95 1.96
CA HIS A 195 0.75 11.62 0.55
C HIS A 195 -0.12 10.45 0.10
N ALA A 196 -0.65 10.54 -1.12
CA ALA A 196 -1.43 9.48 -1.74
C ALA A 196 -1.03 9.31 -3.21
N TYR A 197 -0.59 8.11 -3.57
CA TYR A 197 -0.32 7.73 -4.96
C TYR A 197 -1.44 6.82 -5.46
N LEU A 198 -2.13 7.25 -6.51
CA LEU A 198 -3.17 6.47 -7.18
C LEU A 198 -2.73 6.17 -8.61
N SER A 199 -2.97 4.97 -9.10
CA SER A 199 -2.68 4.68 -10.52
C SER A 199 -3.63 3.66 -11.11
N LEU A 200 -3.68 3.64 -12.45
CA LEU A 200 -4.39 2.65 -13.26
C LEU A 200 -3.61 2.34 -14.54
N GLY A 201 -3.95 1.25 -15.19
CA GLY A 201 -3.61 1.04 -16.58
C GLY A 201 -4.55 1.80 -17.51
N ASP A 202 -4.04 2.35 -18.61
CA ASP A 202 -4.79 3.17 -19.59
C ASP A 202 -5.92 2.41 -20.31
N ARG A 203 -5.99 1.09 -20.11
CA ARG A 203 -7.01 0.19 -20.69
C ARG A 203 -7.93 -0.45 -19.65
N GLU A 204 -7.77 -0.17 -18.35
CA GLU A 204 -8.60 -0.79 -17.30
C GLU A 204 -10.07 -0.39 -17.39
N ALA A 205 -10.36 0.86 -17.77
CA ALA A 205 -11.72 1.33 -18.02
C ALA A 205 -12.35 0.81 -19.35
N ARG A 206 -11.56 0.15 -20.21
CA ARG A 206 -12.06 -0.40 -21.49
C ARG A 206 -12.73 -1.76 -21.30
N THR A 207 -13.88 -1.77 -20.65
CA THR A 207 -14.64 -2.96 -20.30
C THR A 207 -16.13 -2.71 -20.50
N PRO A 208 -16.92 -3.73 -20.92
CA PRO A 208 -18.37 -3.60 -20.94
C PRO A 208 -19.01 -3.70 -19.55
N ASN A 209 -18.25 -3.99 -18.50
CA ASN A 209 -18.79 -4.08 -17.15
C ASN A 209 -19.14 -2.68 -16.61
N PRO A 210 -20.42 -2.38 -16.34
CA PRO A 210 -20.87 -1.05 -15.96
C PRO A 210 -20.33 -0.58 -14.61
N GLN A 211 -19.90 -1.48 -13.72
CA GLN A 211 -19.28 -1.13 -12.46
C GLN A 211 -17.80 -0.70 -12.63
N ILE A 212 -17.08 -1.31 -13.57
CA ILE A 212 -15.65 -1.08 -13.76
C ILE A 212 -15.37 0.04 -14.76
N MET A 213 -16.25 0.28 -15.74
CA MET A 213 -16.00 1.22 -16.84
C MET A 213 -15.69 2.65 -16.38
N HIS A 214 -16.13 3.05 -15.18
CA HIS A 214 -15.89 4.36 -14.58
C HIS A 214 -14.69 4.40 -13.63
N VAL A 215 -13.87 3.35 -13.59
CA VAL A 215 -12.73 3.25 -12.65
C VAL A 215 -11.73 4.41 -12.80
N ARG A 216 -11.57 4.92 -14.02
CA ARG A 216 -10.67 6.04 -14.30
C ARG A 216 -11.21 7.36 -13.76
N GLU A 217 -12.45 7.68 -14.07
CA GLU A 217 -13.12 8.89 -13.58
C GLU A 217 -13.15 8.91 -12.04
N ASN A 218 -13.40 7.75 -11.43
CA ASN A 218 -13.37 7.61 -9.98
C ASN A 218 -11.97 7.87 -9.41
N ALA A 219 -10.91 7.34 -10.04
CA ALA A 219 -9.52 7.57 -9.60
C ALA A 219 -9.12 9.05 -9.69
N GLU A 220 -9.46 9.73 -10.81
CA GLU A 220 -9.23 11.16 -11.02
C GLU A 220 -9.96 12.00 -9.96
N LEU A 221 -11.22 11.65 -9.68
CA LEU A 221 -12.02 12.32 -8.65
C LEU A 221 -11.45 12.11 -7.24
N LEU A 222 -11.05 10.88 -6.90
CA LEU A 222 -10.42 10.56 -5.61
C LEU A 222 -9.14 11.36 -5.40
N ALA A 223 -8.24 11.43 -6.40
CA ALA A 223 -7.02 12.22 -6.31
C ALA A 223 -7.33 13.71 -6.06
N SER A 224 -8.28 14.28 -6.81
CA SER A 224 -8.70 15.67 -6.65
C SER A 224 -9.31 15.94 -5.26
N LYS A 225 -10.11 15.01 -4.72
CA LYS A 225 -10.69 15.14 -3.37
C LYS A 225 -9.60 15.14 -2.28
N LEU A 226 -8.62 14.25 -2.38
CA LEU A 226 -7.48 14.19 -1.46
C LEU A 226 -6.67 15.50 -1.51
N GLU A 227 -6.40 16.03 -2.70
CA GLU A 227 -5.72 17.34 -2.85
C GLU A 227 -6.51 18.49 -2.23
N SER A 228 -7.84 18.47 -2.36
CA SER A 228 -8.71 19.55 -1.84
C SER A 228 -8.65 19.71 -0.32
N VAL A 229 -8.23 18.67 0.39
CA VAL A 229 -8.05 18.69 1.86
C VAL A 229 -6.59 18.77 2.29
N GLY A 230 -5.67 19.09 1.35
CA GLY A 230 -4.26 19.34 1.64
C GLY A 230 -3.35 18.09 1.61
N ILE A 231 -3.86 16.95 1.16
CA ILE A 231 -3.02 15.75 0.96
C ILE A 231 -2.30 15.88 -0.38
N THR A 232 -0.98 15.74 -0.38
CA THR A 232 -0.20 15.67 -1.62
C THR A 232 -0.57 14.39 -2.36
N SER A 233 -1.27 14.51 -3.46
CA SER A 233 -1.81 13.37 -4.19
C SER A 233 -1.33 13.37 -5.65
N THR A 234 -1.30 12.20 -6.26
CA THR A 234 -1.05 12.04 -7.70
C THR A 234 -1.88 10.90 -8.26
N PHE A 235 -2.32 11.07 -9.50
CA PHE A 235 -2.93 10.00 -10.28
C PHE A 235 -2.10 9.75 -11.54
N GLU A 236 -1.59 8.52 -11.70
CA GLU A 236 -0.77 8.13 -12.84
C GLU A 236 -1.48 7.09 -13.72
N LEU A 237 -1.55 7.36 -15.04
CA LEU A 237 -1.95 6.37 -16.04
C LEU A 237 -0.74 5.64 -16.58
N ASN A 238 -0.68 4.35 -16.32
CA ASN A 238 0.33 3.45 -16.85
C ASN A 238 -0.16 2.79 -18.16
N ARG A 239 0.76 2.45 -19.05
CA ARG A 239 0.39 1.71 -20.26
C ARG A 239 -0.06 0.28 -19.92
N GLY A 240 -1.21 -0.14 -20.45
CA GLY A 240 -1.67 -1.53 -20.40
C GLY A 240 -2.99 -1.72 -19.66
N ASN A 241 -3.39 -3.00 -19.51
CA ASN A 241 -4.57 -3.41 -18.75
C ASN A 241 -4.19 -3.71 -17.28
N HIS A 242 -5.17 -4.17 -16.50
CA HIS A 242 -5.01 -4.48 -15.08
C HIS A 242 -3.86 -5.43 -14.74
N PHE A 243 -3.54 -6.38 -15.60
CA PHE A 243 -2.57 -7.45 -15.33
C PHE A 243 -1.19 -7.22 -15.98
N GLN A 244 -0.97 -6.07 -16.63
CA GLN A 244 0.27 -5.79 -17.34
C GLN A 244 1.22 -4.92 -16.51
N ASN A 245 2.49 -5.35 -16.43
CA ASN A 245 3.58 -4.63 -15.75
C ASN A 245 3.26 -4.25 -14.29
N VAL A 246 2.69 -5.19 -13.54
CA VAL A 246 2.31 -5.00 -12.12
C VAL A 246 3.51 -4.55 -11.30
N GLU A 247 4.63 -5.27 -11.38
CA GLU A 247 5.88 -4.96 -10.66
C GLU A 247 6.39 -3.55 -10.97
N GLY A 248 6.45 -3.18 -12.25
CA GLY A 248 6.90 -1.84 -12.65
C GLY A 248 5.98 -0.72 -12.17
N ARG A 249 4.66 -0.95 -12.07
CA ARG A 249 3.71 0.00 -11.48
C ARG A 249 3.88 0.13 -9.97
N MET A 250 4.07 -0.99 -9.29
CA MET A 250 4.37 -1.01 -7.86
C MET A 250 5.68 -0.29 -7.55
N GLN A 251 6.72 -0.52 -8.36
CA GLN A 251 8.00 0.18 -8.22
C GLN A 251 7.86 1.70 -8.36
N LYS A 252 7.12 2.18 -9.37
CA LYS A 252 6.85 3.62 -9.53
C LYS A 252 6.14 4.25 -8.34
N ALA A 253 5.15 3.54 -7.79
CA ALA A 253 4.44 3.99 -6.60
C ALA A 253 5.41 4.13 -5.42
N LEU A 254 6.25 3.13 -5.19
CA LEU A 254 7.26 3.17 -4.13
C LEU A 254 8.26 4.29 -4.35
N ASP A 255 8.83 4.43 -5.55
CA ASP A 255 9.78 5.48 -5.88
C ASP A 255 9.20 6.88 -5.62
N TRP A 256 7.89 7.06 -5.79
CA TRP A 256 7.22 8.31 -5.48
C TRP A 256 6.95 8.50 -3.98
N LEU A 257 6.56 7.43 -3.29
CA LEU A 257 6.15 7.48 -1.89
C LEU A 257 7.31 7.57 -0.91
N VAL A 258 8.53 7.15 -1.28
CA VAL A 258 9.70 7.16 -0.39
C VAL A 258 10.67 8.33 -0.63
N LYS A 259 10.29 9.27 -1.48
CA LYS A 259 11.06 10.51 -1.77
C LYS A 259 11.08 11.48 -0.60
#